data_3155e6b381988a99e1389a95e9e94ab6
#
_entry.id   3155e6b381988a99e1389a95e9e94ab6
#
_cell.length_a   1.000
_cell.length_b   1.000
_cell.length_c   1.000
_cell.angle_alpha   90.00
_cell.angle_beta   90.00
_cell.angle_gamma   90.00
#
_symmetry.space_group_name_H-M   'P 1'
#
loop_
_entity.id
_entity.type
_entity.pdbx_description
1 polymer ?
#
loop_
_entity_poly.entity_id
_entity_poly.type
_entity_poly.pdbx_seq_one_letter_code
_entity_poly.pdbx_strand_id
1 'polypeptide(L)'
;PAEDERLALAAQGGDASAAEALLEKYKNMVRGIARRFFLAGGDAEDLVQEGMIGLYAAVTDFREGAGSFSAFARVCVQRRILSAVRRAARKKHAPLNTSVPFPAAEQEPSADPEALLISGEEWGEFLRSLESALSPAEHRALLLYMEGMSVAEIAAREGRSAKSCENAVQRAKKKAAALLSEKRRR
;
A
#
# COMPACT_ATOMS: atom_id res chain seq x y z
N PRO A 1 -12.28 -20.39 -14.95
CA PRO A 1 -11.66 -19.13 -14.51
C PRO A 1 -12.51 -18.50 -13.39
N ALA A 2 -11.82 -17.96 -12.37
CA ALA A 2 -12.51 -17.22 -11.34
C ALA A 2 -13.21 -15.98 -11.95
N GLU A 3 -14.17 -15.38 -11.23
CA GLU A 3 -14.93 -14.22 -11.72
C GLU A 3 -14.01 -13.08 -12.18
N ASP A 4 -12.97 -12.79 -11.41
CA ASP A 4 -12.01 -11.72 -11.72
C ASP A 4 -11.21 -11.96 -13.00
N GLU A 5 -10.89 -13.20 -13.29
CA GLU A 5 -10.21 -13.59 -14.54
C GLU A 5 -11.11 -13.35 -15.75
N ARG A 6 -12.41 -13.69 -15.64
CA ARG A 6 -13.39 -13.41 -16.69
C ARG A 6 -13.57 -11.91 -16.92
N LEU A 7 -13.63 -11.12 -15.84
CA LEU A 7 -13.72 -9.67 -15.93
C LEU A 7 -12.46 -9.08 -16.59
N ALA A 8 -11.27 -9.57 -16.27
CA ALA A 8 -10.03 -9.10 -16.90
C ALA A 8 -10.03 -9.37 -18.42
N LEU A 9 -10.42 -10.58 -18.83
CA LEU A 9 -10.52 -10.91 -20.27
C LEU A 9 -11.60 -10.11 -20.98
N ALA A 10 -12.76 -9.86 -20.35
CA ALA A 10 -13.82 -9.01 -20.90
C ALA A 10 -13.34 -7.55 -21.08
N ALA A 11 -12.63 -7.01 -20.09
CA ALA A 11 -12.03 -5.68 -20.15
C ALA A 11 -11.02 -5.55 -21.31
N GLN A 12 -10.19 -6.58 -21.53
CA GLN A 12 -9.28 -6.63 -22.69
C GLN A 12 -10.03 -6.69 -24.02
N GLY A 13 -11.24 -7.27 -24.03
CA GLY A 13 -12.15 -7.27 -25.19
C GLY A 13 -12.87 -5.94 -25.43
N GLY A 14 -12.62 -4.92 -24.59
CA GLY A 14 -13.22 -3.58 -24.73
C GLY A 14 -14.41 -3.31 -23.79
N ASP A 15 -14.72 -4.22 -22.86
CA ASP A 15 -15.77 -3.99 -21.85
C ASP A 15 -15.23 -3.06 -20.74
N ALA A 16 -15.56 -1.75 -20.85
CA ALA A 16 -15.16 -0.75 -19.88
C ALA A 16 -15.79 -1.00 -18.49
N SER A 17 -17.00 -1.56 -18.42
CA SER A 17 -17.65 -1.83 -17.13
C SER A 17 -16.96 -2.95 -16.36
N ALA A 18 -16.43 -3.95 -17.06
CA ALA A 18 -15.61 -4.99 -16.46
C ALA A 18 -14.29 -4.45 -15.90
N ALA A 19 -13.66 -3.51 -16.61
CA ALA A 19 -12.45 -2.83 -16.12
C ALA A 19 -12.76 -2.01 -14.87
N GLU A 20 -13.82 -1.19 -14.87
CA GLU A 20 -14.25 -0.40 -13.72
C GLU A 20 -14.56 -1.28 -12.50
N ALA A 21 -15.25 -2.40 -12.69
CA ALA A 21 -15.56 -3.35 -11.63
C ALA A 21 -14.30 -3.89 -10.95
N LEU A 22 -13.27 -4.24 -11.72
CA LEU A 22 -11.98 -4.68 -11.19
C LEU A 22 -11.24 -3.56 -10.46
N LEU A 23 -11.18 -2.36 -11.04
CA LEU A 23 -10.53 -1.21 -10.42
C LEU A 23 -11.18 -0.87 -9.08
N GLU A 24 -12.51 -0.85 -9.02
CA GLU A 24 -13.26 -0.60 -7.79
C GLU A 24 -13.05 -1.70 -6.75
N LYS A 25 -13.11 -2.97 -7.15
CA LYS A 25 -12.90 -4.13 -6.27
C LYS A 25 -11.52 -4.11 -5.61
N TYR A 26 -10.48 -3.74 -6.36
CA TYR A 26 -9.10 -3.81 -5.91
C TYR A 26 -8.53 -2.48 -5.38
N LYS A 27 -9.28 -1.38 -5.40
CA LYS A 27 -8.81 -0.07 -4.93
C LYS A 27 -8.29 -0.08 -3.49
N ASN A 28 -8.94 -0.83 -2.60
CA ASN A 28 -8.52 -0.93 -1.19
C ASN A 28 -7.22 -1.71 -1.05
N MET A 29 -6.97 -2.73 -1.87
CA MET A 29 -5.68 -3.40 -1.96
C MET A 29 -4.58 -2.42 -2.37
N VAL A 30 -4.82 -1.61 -3.41
CA VAL A 30 -3.86 -0.58 -3.87
C VAL A 30 -3.55 0.42 -2.76
N ARG A 31 -4.57 0.96 -2.09
CA ARG A 31 -4.41 1.88 -0.96
C ARG A 31 -3.61 1.24 0.18
N GLY A 32 -3.92 -0.01 0.54
CA GLY A 32 -3.22 -0.74 1.57
C GLY A 32 -1.74 -0.91 1.26
N ILE A 33 -1.40 -1.29 0.03
CA ILE A 33 0.00 -1.41 -0.42
C ILE A 33 0.69 -0.04 -0.37
N ALA A 34 0.10 1.00 -0.96
CA ALA A 34 0.68 2.34 -0.99
C ALA A 34 0.93 2.89 0.43
N ARG A 35 0.01 2.67 1.35
CA ARG A 35 0.12 3.15 2.74
C ARG A 35 1.24 2.50 3.54
N ARG A 36 1.64 1.27 3.23
CA ARG A 36 2.82 0.63 3.83
C ARG A 36 4.11 1.36 3.46
N PHE A 37 4.21 1.84 2.24
CA PHE A 37 5.37 2.65 1.81
C PHE A 37 5.33 4.08 2.37
N PHE A 38 4.14 4.61 2.67
CA PHE A 38 3.98 5.95 3.25
C PHE A 38 4.48 6.07 4.68
N LEU A 39 4.41 5.02 5.51
CA LEU A 39 4.99 5.04 6.86
C LEU A 39 6.49 5.39 6.85
N ALA A 40 7.14 5.30 5.71
CA ALA A 40 8.52 5.71 5.47
C ALA A 40 8.70 7.21 5.15
N GLY A 41 7.64 8.05 5.11
CA GLY A 41 7.70 9.51 4.97
C GLY A 41 7.47 10.08 3.58
N GLY A 42 6.73 9.38 2.71
CA GLY A 42 6.30 9.86 1.38
C GLY A 42 4.86 10.38 1.34
N ASP A 43 4.44 10.98 0.22
CA ASP A 43 3.04 11.32 -0.04
C ASP A 43 2.28 10.05 -0.46
N ALA A 44 1.24 9.68 0.32
CA ALA A 44 0.47 8.47 0.08
C ALA A 44 -0.39 8.57 -1.17
N GLU A 45 -0.88 9.77 -1.51
CA GLU A 45 -1.82 9.95 -2.62
C GLU A 45 -1.13 9.69 -3.97
N ASP A 46 0.07 10.22 -4.16
CA ASP A 46 0.87 9.96 -5.36
C ASP A 46 1.17 8.47 -5.52
N LEU A 47 1.46 7.77 -4.43
CA LEU A 47 1.70 6.32 -4.48
C LEU A 47 0.42 5.52 -4.76
N VAL A 48 -0.75 5.99 -4.30
CA VAL A 48 -2.04 5.38 -4.65
C VAL A 48 -2.31 5.53 -6.14
N GLN A 49 -2.06 6.70 -6.72
CA GLN A 49 -2.22 6.91 -8.16
C GLN A 49 -1.30 6.02 -8.99
N GLU A 50 -0.01 5.93 -8.62
CA GLU A 50 0.92 5.01 -9.26
C GLU A 50 0.46 3.54 -9.12
N GLY A 51 -0.05 3.17 -7.96
CA GLY A 51 -0.62 1.84 -7.74
C GLY A 51 -1.86 1.56 -8.60
N MET A 52 -2.74 2.54 -8.79
CA MET A 52 -3.91 2.42 -9.69
C MET A 52 -3.49 2.25 -11.15
N ILE A 53 -2.43 2.93 -11.60
CA ILE A 53 -1.84 2.70 -12.92
C ILE A 53 -1.31 1.26 -13.02
N GLY A 54 -0.67 0.76 -11.97
CA GLY A 54 -0.21 -0.64 -11.91
C GLY A 54 -1.35 -1.65 -11.95
N LEU A 55 -2.47 -1.35 -11.29
CA LEU A 55 -3.68 -2.17 -11.34
C LEU A 55 -4.30 -2.18 -12.74
N TYR A 56 -4.39 -1.02 -13.40
CA TYR A 56 -4.90 -0.94 -14.77
C TYR A 56 -4.00 -1.73 -15.74
N ALA A 57 -2.68 -1.62 -15.60
CA ALA A 57 -1.75 -2.44 -16.38
C ALA A 57 -1.98 -3.94 -16.13
N ALA A 58 -2.30 -4.35 -14.89
CA ALA A 58 -2.62 -5.74 -14.61
C ALA A 58 -3.89 -6.21 -15.33
N VAL A 59 -4.92 -5.35 -15.45
CA VAL A 59 -6.14 -5.68 -16.22
C VAL A 59 -5.81 -5.90 -17.70
N THR A 60 -4.96 -5.04 -18.29
CA THR A 60 -4.61 -5.14 -19.71
C THR A 60 -3.65 -6.27 -20.05
N ASP A 61 -2.75 -6.63 -19.11
CA ASP A 61 -1.65 -7.56 -19.37
C ASP A 61 -1.92 -8.98 -18.83
N PHE A 62 -3.02 -9.19 -18.10
CA PHE A 62 -3.38 -10.49 -17.55
C PHE A 62 -3.53 -11.54 -18.66
N ARG A 63 -3.02 -12.75 -18.40
CA ARG A 63 -3.14 -13.87 -19.31
C ARG A 63 -3.84 -15.03 -18.61
N GLU A 64 -4.78 -15.64 -19.34
CA GLU A 64 -5.45 -16.84 -18.85
C GLU A 64 -4.41 -17.97 -18.57
N GLY A 65 -4.58 -18.66 -17.45
CA GLY A 65 -3.66 -19.72 -17.05
C GLY A 65 -2.40 -19.26 -16.29
N ALA A 66 -2.18 -17.94 -16.13
CA ALA A 66 -1.02 -17.41 -15.39
C ALA A 66 -1.21 -17.36 -13.85
N GLY A 67 -2.20 -18.08 -13.33
CA GLY A 67 -2.60 -18.02 -11.93
C GLY A 67 -3.77 -17.10 -11.67
N SER A 68 -4.03 -16.74 -10.41
CA SER A 68 -5.16 -15.87 -10.09
C SER A 68 -4.89 -14.41 -10.46
N PHE A 69 -5.93 -13.73 -10.98
CA PHE A 69 -5.86 -12.29 -11.26
C PHE A 69 -5.44 -11.49 -10.03
N SER A 70 -5.96 -11.83 -8.85
CA SER A 70 -5.64 -11.15 -7.58
C SER A 70 -4.14 -11.18 -7.27
N ALA A 71 -3.47 -12.32 -7.43
CA ALA A 71 -2.04 -12.43 -7.20
C ALA A 71 -1.24 -11.63 -8.23
N PHE A 72 -1.60 -11.72 -9.50
CA PHE A 72 -0.97 -10.98 -10.59
C PHE A 72 -1.12 -9.46 -10.40
N ALA A 73 -2.33 -8.99 -10.10
CA ALA A 73 -2.62 -7.57 -9.86
C ALA A 73 -1.80 -7.04 -8.68
N ARG A 74 -1.69 -7.81 -7.59
CA ARG A 74 -0.86 -7.43 -6.44
C ARG A 74 0.59 -7.20 -6.81
N VAL A 75 1.18 -8.10 -7.59
CA VAL A 75 2.57 -7.98 -8.06
C VAL A 75 2.76 -6.75 -8.96
N CYS A 76 1.85 -6.51 -9.89
CA CYS A 76 1.91 -5.33 -10.77
C CYS A 76 1.83 -4.02 -9.97
N VAL A 77 0.90 -3.94 -9.02
CA VAL A 77 0.75 -2.77 -8.13
C VAL A 77 2.01 -2.54 -7.29
N GLN A 78 2.55 -3.59 -6.66
CA GLN A 78 3.75 -3.49 -5.84
C GLN A 78 4.96 -3.03 -6.65
N ARG A 79 5.20 -3.61 -7.83
CA ARG A 79 6.29 -3.22 -8.73
C ARG A 79 6.17 -1.76 -9.16
N ARG A 80 4.97 -1.31 -9.49
CA ARG A 80 4.73 0.07 -9.91
C ARG A 80 5.01 1.07 -8.80
N ILE A 81 4.46 0.83 -7.60
CA ILE A 81 4.68 1.66 -6.41
C ILE A 81 6.18 1.70 -6.07
N LEU A 82 6.85 0.54 -6.03
CA LEU A 82 8.27 0.47 -5.73
C LEU A 82 9.11 1.25 -6.74
N SER A 83 8.79 1.16 -8.04
CA SER A 83 9.47 1.95 -9.08
C SER A 83 9.28 3.45 -8.86
N ALA A 84 8.10 3.89 -8.41
CA ALA A 84 7.83 5.28 -8.06
C ALA A 84 8.66 5.74 -6.86
N VAL A 85 8.71 4.92 -5.79
CA VAL A 85 9.53 5.20 -4.60
C VAL A 85 11.01 5.32 -4.96
N ARG A 86 11.54 4.39 -5.78
CA ARG A 86 12.94 4.44 -6.24
C ARG A 86 13.23 5.67 -7.09
N ARG A 87 12.30 6.11 -7.96
CA ARG A 87 12.44 7.35 -8.73
C ARG A 87 12.47 8.58 -7.84
N ALA A 88 11.60 8.65 -6.82
CA ALA A 88 11.57 9.75 -5.86
C ALA A 88 12.86 9.82 -5.03
N ALA A 89 13.39 8.68 -4.59
CA ALA A 89 14.65 8.60 -3.85
C ALA A 89 15.82 9.12 -4.69
N ARG A 90 15.92 8.74 -5.97
CA ARG A 90 16.98 9.24 -6.89
C ARG A 90 16.91 10.75 -7.12
N LYS A 91 15.71 11.33 -7.21
CA LYS A 91 15.55 12.80 -7.37
C LYS A 91 15.95 13.56 -6.10
N LYS A 92 15.85 12.97 -4.92
CA LYS A 92 16.26 13.57 -3.63
C LYS A 92 17.77 13.49 -3.37
N HIS A 93 18.52 12.70 -4.13
CA HIS A 93 19.99 12.62 -4.07
C HIS A 93 20.73 13.69 -4.87
N ALA A 94 20.06 14.58 -5.58
CA ALA A 94 20.63 15.88 -5.94
C ALA A 94 20.81 16.70 -4.65
N PRO A 95 21.96 17.43 -4.46
CA PRO A 95 22.45 17.81 -3.14
C PRO A 95 21.51 18.78 -2.45
N LEU A 96 20.97 18.40 -1.34
CA LEU A 96 20.51 19.10 -0.16
C LEU A 96 19.32 18.38 0.54
N ASN A 97 19.65 17.88 1.74
CA ASN A 97 18.79 17.56 2.87
C ASN A 97 18.19 16.15 3.01
N THR A 98 18.88 15.40 3.88
CA THR A 98 18.36 14.60 5.01
C THR A 98 16.90 14.12 4.90
N SER A 99 16.66 13.18 4.06
CA SER A 99 15.69 12.12 4.30
C SER A 99 16.42 10.81 4.04
N VAL A 100 16.63 10.08 5.15
CA VAL A 100 17.32 8.80 5.14
C VAL A 100 16.61 7.87 4.17
N PRO A 101 17.31 7.26 3.22
CA PRO A 101 16.71 6.21 2.42
C PRO A 101 16.28 5.08 3.34
N PHE A 102 15.11 4.55 3.11
CA PHE A 102 14.86 3.15 3.39
C PHE A 102 16.12 2.38 2.94
N PRO A 103 16.67 1.44 3.71
CA PRO A 103 17.80 0.66 3.21
C PRO A 103 17.34 -0.02 1.92
N ALA A 104 17.59 0.66 0.82
CA ALA A 104 17.55 0.06 -0.49
C ALA A 104 18.72 -0.91 -0.43
N ALA A 105 18.43 -2.16 -0.10
CA ALA A 105 19.33 -3.21 -0.48
C ALA A 105 19.64 -2.99 -1.96
N GLU A 106 20.88 -2.71 -2.25
CA GLU A 106 21.45 -2.88 -3.57
C GLU A 106 21.25 -4.36 -3.91
N GLN A 107 20.13 -4.69 -4.50
CA GLN A 107 19.86 -6.01 -5.03
C GLN A 107 19.31 -5.86 -6.43
N GLU A 108 19.93 -6.64 -7.30
CA GLU A 108 19.68 -6.81 -8.72
C GLU A 108 18.20 -7.06 -9.07
N PRO A 109 17.77 -6.84 -10.34
CA PRO A 109 16.37 -6.85 -10.75
C PRO A 109 15.64 -8.20 -10.72
N SER A 110 16.11 -9.16 -9.96
CA SER A 110 15.45 -10.43 -9.70
C SER A 110 14.90 -10.58 -8.28
N ALA A 111 14.90 -9.51 -7.48
CA ALA A 111 14.44 -9.56 -6.10
C ALA A 111 12.93 -9.80 -6.05
N ASP A 112 12.56 -10.87 -5.38
CA ASP A 112 11.23 -11.22 -4.94
C ASP A 112 10.51 -9.99 -4.39
N PRO A 113 9.32 -9.62 -4.89
CA PRO A 113 8.55 -8.49 -4.37
C PRO A 113 8.27 -8.59 -2.86
N GLU A 114 8.32 -9.77 -2.28
CA GLU A 114 8.19 -9.98 -0.84
C GLU A 114 9.43 -9.56 -0.04
N ALA A 115 10.61 -9.58 -0.63
CA ALA A 115 11.86 -9.13 0.03
C ALA A 115 11.96 -7.60 0.15
N LEU A 116 11.10 -6.84 -0.52
CA LEU A 116 11.03 -5.38 -0.47
C LEU A 116 9.96 -4.85 0.48
N LEU A 117 9.07 -5.70 0.94
CA LEU A 117 8.27 -5.48 2.13
C LEU A 117 9.21 -5.73 3.33
N ILE A 118 9.16 -4.84 4.33
CA ILE A 118 9.68 -5.13 5.68
C ILE A 118 9.43 -6.62 5.93
N SER A 119 10.46 -7.40 6.26
CA SER A 119 10.31 -8.85 6.41
C SER A 119 9.09 -9.16 7.28
N GLY A 120 8.40 -10.25 7.04
CA GLY A 120 7.16 -10.55 7.77
C GLY A 120 7.38 -10.54 9.30
N GLU A 121 8.58 -10.87 9.77
CA GLU A 121 8.98 -10.83 11.18
C GLU A 121 9.14 -9.40 11.69
N GLU A 122 9.84 -8.54 10.97
CA GLU A 122 10.02 -7.11 11.33
C GLU A 122 8.69 -6.36 11.31
N TRP A 123 7.80 -6.71 10.39
CA TRP A 123 6.45 -6.17 10.36
C TRP A 123 5.63 -6.63 11.55
N GLY A 124 5.72 -7.91 11.92
CA GLY A 124 5.07 -8.47 13.10
C GLY A 124 5.55 -7.82 14.40
N GLU A 125 6.86 -7.58 14.55
CA GLU A 125 7.43 -6.85 15.70
C GLU A 125 6.96 -5.40 15.75
N PHE A 126 6.93 -4.73 14.61
CA PHE A 126 6.45 -3.35 14.51
C PHE A 126 4.97 -3.25 14.91
N LEU A 127 4.12 -4.17 14.44
CA LEU A 127 2.71 -4.21 14.84
C LEU A 127 2.54 -4.44 16.35
N ARG A 128 3.31 -5.34 16.97
CA ARG A 128 3.29 -5.54 18.43
C ARG A 128 3.72 -4.29 19.20
N SER A 129 4.74 -3.59 18.71
CA SER A 129 5.19 -2.32 19.32
C SER A 129 4.12 -1.22 19.20
N LEU A 130 3.41 -1.18 18.07
CA LEU A 130 2.28 -0.27 17.86
C LEU A 130 1.12 -0.58 18.81
N GLU A 131 0.79 -1.85 19.01
CA GLU A 131 -0.31 -2.27 19.90
C GLU A 131 -0.12 -1.76 21.32
N SER A 132 1.11 -1.76 21.83
CA SER A 132 1.43 -1.23 23.17
C SER A 132 1.41 0.31 23.25
N ALA A 133 1.65 1.01 22.13
CA ALA A 133 1.76 2.47 22.10
C ALA A 133 0.45 3.18 21.75
N LEU A 134 -0.50 2.45 21.17
CA LEU A 134 -1.77 3.00 20.66
C LEU A 134 -2.93 2.71 21.62
N SER A 135 -3.88 3.64 21.73
CA SER A 135 -5.17 3.32 22.33
C SER A 135 -5.93 2.31 21.47
N PRO A 136 -6.87 1.53 22.04
CA PRO A 136 -7.65 0.56 21.26
C PRO A 136 -8.35 1.17 20.04
N ALA A 137 -8.82 2.41 20.15
CA ALA A 137 -9.47 3.12 19.05
C ALA A 137 -8.47 3.55 17.95
N GLU A 138 -7.28 4.02 18.35
CA GLU A 138 -6.20 4.38 17.43
C GLU A 138 -5.67 3.13 16.70
N HIS A 139 -5.50 2.03 17.43
CA HIS A 139 -5.02 0.77 16.87
C HIS A 139 -5.99 0.23 15.81
N ARG A 140 -7.30 0.11 16.13
CA ARG A 140 -8.30 -0.34 15.17
C ARG A 140 -8.38 0.59 13.95
N ALA A 141 -8.43 1.91 14.16
CA ALA A 141 -8.48 2.87 13.06
C ALA A 141 -7.24 2.76 12.15
N LEU A 142 -6.05 2.56 12.72
CA LEU A 142 -4.83 2.39 11.94
C LEU A 142 -4.84 1.07 11.16
N LEU A 143 -5.26 -0.04 11.74
CA LEU A 143 -5.34 -1.32 11.04
C LEU A 143 -6.26 -1.24 9.82
N LEU A 144 -7.49 -0.72 10.01
CA LEU A 144 -8.44 -0.55 8.92
C LEU A 144 -7.91 0.42 7.84
N TYR A 145 -7.23 1.47 8.27
CA TYR A 145 -6.56 2.38 7.35
C TYR A 145 -5.47 1.64 6.54
N MET A 146 -4.65 0.82 7.17
CA MET A 146 -3.60 0.03 6.50
C MET A 146 -4.16 -1.09 5.60
N GLU A 147 -5.39 -1.55 5.86
CA GLU A 147 -6.15 -2.43 4.95
C GLU A 147 -6.66 -1.70 3.70
N GLY A 148 -6.52 -0.38 3.64
CA GLY A 148 -6.90 0.44 2.49
C GLY A 148 -8.23 1.16 2.61
N MET A 149 -8.96 1.03 3.74
CA MET A 149 -10.24 1.69 3.94
C MET A 149 -10.07 3.22 4.00
N SER A 150 -10.98 3.95 3.38
CA SER A 150 -11.10 5.40 3.55
C SER A 150 -11.56 5.74 4.96
N VAL A 151 -11.36 7.00 5.39
CA VAL A 151 -11.86 7.47 6.71
C VAL A 151 -13.38 7.32 6.81
N ALA A 152 -14.11 7.53 5.71
CA ALA A 152 -15.56 7.35 5.68
C ALA A 152 -15.97 5.89 5.88
N GLU A 153 -15.28 4.95 5.22
CA GLU A 153 -15.51 3.50 5.38
C GLU A 153 -15.17 3.05 6.82
N ILE A 154 -14.08 3.57 7.41
CA ILE A 154 -13.70 3.31 8.80
C ILE A 154 -14.79 3.83 9.76
N ALA A 155 -15.26 5.05 9.52
CA ALA A 155 -16.30 5.68 10.34
C ALA A 155 -17.60 4.86 10.31
N ALA A 156 -18.03 4.44 9.14
CA ALA A 156 -19.20 3.59 8.97
C ALA A 156 -19.06 2.24 9.69
N ARG A 157 -17.87 1.61 9.58
CA ARG A 157 -17.60 0.31 10.21
C ARG A 157 -17.50 0.37 11.73
N GLU A 158 -16.91 1.45 12.27
CA GLU A 158 -16.73 1.64 13.72
C GLU A 158 -17.91 2.33 14.40
N GLY A 159 -18.94 2.75 13.66
CA GLY A 159 -20.09 3.49 14.20
C GLY A 159 -19.69 4.83 14.82
N ARG A 160 -18.69 5.52 14.28
CA ARG A 160 -18.11 6.76 14.78
C ARG A 160 -18.19 7.88 13.74
N SER A 161 -18.02 9.13 14.17
CA SER A 161 -17.95 10.23 13.22
C SER A 161 -16.65 10.17 12.38
N ALA A 162 -16.71 10.60 11.12
CA ALA A 162 -15.56 10.68 10.23
C ALA A 162 -14.41 11.48 10.85
N LYS A 163 -14.72 12.62 11.50
CA LYS A 163 -13.74 13.47 12.19
C LYS A 163 -13.03 12.75 13.34
N SER A 164 -13.77 11.94 14.11
CA SER A 164 -13.19 11.12 15.19
C SER A 164 -12.22 10.08 14.65
N CYS A 165 -12.60 9.40 13.56
CA CYS A 165 -11.77 8.40 12.91
C CYS A 165 -10.53 9.03 12.26
N GLU A 166 -10.69 10.17 11.57
CA GLU A 166 -9.57 10.94 11.01
C GLU A 166 -8.54 11.29 12.09
N ASN A 167 -9.00 11.86 13.21
CA ASN A 167 -8.13 12.22 14.33
C ASN A 167 -7.43 10.98 14.93
N ALA A 168 -8.13 9.84 15.04
CA ALA A 168 -7.53 8.61 15.54
C ALA A 168 -6.43 8.10 14.60
N VAL A 169 -6.67 8.07 13.28
CA VAL A 169 -5.68 7.70 12.27
C VAL A 169 -4.48 8.65 12.31
N GLN A 170 -4.69 9.97 12.40
CA GLN A 170 -3.60 10.95 12.44
C GLN A 170 -2.72 10.79 13.70
N ARG A 171 -3.32 10.59 14.88
CA ARG A 171 -2.56 10.32 16.10
C ARG A 171 -1.79 9.02 16.01
N ALA A 172 -2.42 7.96 15.51
CA ALA A 172 -1.78 6.67 15.31
C ALA A 172 -0.59 6.75 14.35
N LYS A 173 -0.73 7.48 13.23
CA LYS A 173 0.36 7.73 12.27
C LYS A 173 1.54 8.45 12.91
N LYS A 174 1.30 9.49 13.73
CA LYS A 174 2.37 10.21 14.44
C LYS A 174 3.13 9.30 15.40
N LYS A 175 2.42 8.48 16.17
CA LYS A 175 3.05 7.51 17.08
C LYS A 175 3.82 6.43 16.33
N ALA A 176 3.28 5.91 15.23
CA ALA A 176 3.96 4.94 14.37
C ALA A 176 5.25 5.51 13.79
N ALA A 177 5.23 6.76 13.30
CA ALA A 177 6.42 7.43 12.77
C ALA A 177 7.49 7.63 13.84
N ALA A 178 7.11 7.95 15.08
CA ALA A 178 8.04 8.07 16.20
C ALA A 178 8.73 6.74 16.51
N LEU A 179 7.97 5.64 16.60
CA LEU A 179 8.52 4.29 16.83
C LEU A 179 9.49 3.85 15.73
N LEU A 180 9.16 4.13 14.47
CA LEU A 180 10.06 3.83 13.35
C LEU A 180 11.36 4.65 13.43
N SER A 181 11.29 5.92 13.85
CA SER A 181 12.48 6.76 13.98
C SER A 181 13.39 6.31 15.13
N GLU A 182 12.85 5.81 16.22
CA GLU A 182 13.60 5.25 17.33
C GLU A 182 14.31 3.94 16.95
N LYS A 183 13.62 3.05 16.23
CA LYS A 183 14.18 1.78 15.75
C LYS A 183 15.35 2.00 14.76
N ARG A 184 15.35 3.11 14.03
CA ARG A 184 16.45 3.50 13.10
C ARG A 184 17.69 4.08 13.81
N ARG A 185 17.55 4.52 15.05
CA ARG A 185 18.67 5.11 15.82
C ARG A 185 19.43 4.07 16.65
N ARG A 186 18.89 2.87 16.77
CA ARG A 186 19.53 1.71 17.43
C ARG A 186 20.23 0.82 16.43
#